data_9f2e1a759f58a62c0564570f27c25060
#
_entry.id   9f2e1a759f58a62c0564570f27c25060
#
_cell.length_a   1.000
_cell.length_b   1.000
_cell.length_c   1.000
_cell.angle_alpha   90.00
_cell.angle_beta   90.00
_cell.angle_gamma   90.00
#
_symmetry.space_group_name_H-M   'P 1'
#
loop_
_entity.id
_entity.type
_entity.pdbx_description
1 polymer ?
#
loop_
_entity_poly.entity_id
_entity_poly.type
_entity_poly.pdbx_seq_one_letter_code
_entity_poly.pdbx_strand_id
1 'polypeptide(L)'
;MRQDDGRESENIEDRRSTGMGRRGFVGGGVGVAVMAVVALLLGVDPRIVLNTVGQLSSVSQQSAPVASSPQDEKMKKFMSVVLADTEDTWGQIFQRPGGHYEQPKLVLFSGQVESACGYAQAAMGPFYCPGDHKLYLDMSFFNDLATRHNAPGDFAQAYVLAHEVGHHVQNLLGIADQVQAAQQRGGRGQGNPLQVRMELQADCFAGVWANRANQFRKILEPGDLEEALAAAAGVGDDRIQKQSQGYVVPESFTHGSSEQRMRWFTVGEKTGDLNQCDTFKANNL
;
A
#
# COMPACT_ATOMS: atom_id res chain seq x y z
N MET A 1 -5.49 -8.72 -17.77
CA MET A 1 -4.27 -9.52 -17.45
C MET A 1 -4.61 -11.00 -17.47
N ARG A 2 -3.79 -11.86 -18.09
CA ARG A 2 -4.02 -13.30 -18.16
C ARG A 2 -3.71 -13.97 -16.81
N GLN A 3 -4.69 -14.73 -16.25
CA GLN A 3 -4.62 -15.29 -14.89
C GLN A 3 -4.81 -16.81 -14.86
N ASP A 4 -5.27 -17.42 -15.97
CA ASP A 4 -5.90 -18.73 -15.96
C ASP A 4 -4.99 -19.90 -15.55
N ASP A 5 -3.67 -19.73 -15.65
CA ASP A 5 -2.67 -20.77 -15.34
C ASP A 5 -1.63 -20.27 -14.29
N GLY A 6 -1.90 -19.17 -13.60
CA GLY A 6 -0.98 -18.57 -12.63
C GLY A 6 -0.89 -19.40 -11.34
N ARG A 7 0.36 -19.59 -10.83
CA ARG A 7 0.58 -20.09 -9.47
C ARG A 7 -0.03 -19.12 -8.46
N GLU A 8 -0.64 -19.61 -7.40
CA GLU A 8 -1.03 -18.81 -6.27
C GLU A 8 0.11 -18.74 -5.24
N SER A 9 0.38 -17.56 -4.68
CA SER A 9 1.35 -17.38 -3.61
C SER A 9 0.79 -17.91 -2.29
N GLU A 10 1.64 -18.59 -1.51
CA GLU A 10 1.36 -18.98 -0.13
C GLU A 10 1.64 -17.85 0.87
N ASN A 11 2.20 -16.73 0.40
CA ASN A 11 2.58 -15.59 1.23
C ASN A 11 1.41 -14.60 1.45
N ILE A 12 0.17 -15.10 1.52
CA ILE A 12 -1.03 -14.32 1.84
C ILE A 12 -1.39 -14.50 3.31
N GLU A 13 -1.47 -13.39 4.02
CA GLU A 13 -1.96 -13.32 5.41
C GLU A 13 -3.32 -12.62 5.43
N ASP A 14 -4.40 -13.41 5.49
CA ASP A 14 -5.76 -12.88 5.45
C ASP A 14 -6.25 -12.47 6.84
N ARG A 15 -6.30 -11.16 7.09
CA ARG A 15 -6.78 -10.57 8.34
C ARG A 15 -8.15 -9.86 8.19
N ARG A 16 -8.85 -10.02 7.06
CA ARG A 16 -10.12 -9.33 6.79
C ARG A 16 -11.22 -9.69 7.81
N SER A 17 -11.24 -10.94 8.26
CA SER A 17 -12.19 -11.42 9.27
C SER A 17 -11.74 -11.18 10.71
N THR A 18 -10.46 -10.90 10.93
CA THR A 18 -9.92 -10.53 12.22
C THR A 18 -10.13 -9.03 12.46
N GLY A 19 -11.35 -8.56 12.46
CA GLY A 19 -11.68 -7.29 13.09
C GLY A 19 -10.99 -7.29 14.45
N MET A 20 -10.37 -6.19 14.85
CA MET A 20 -9.59 -6.08 16.09
C MET A 20 -10.36 -6.76 17.22
N GLY A 21 -10.08 -8.08 17.40
CA GLY A 21 -10.59 -8.81 18.53
C GLY A 21 -10.13 -8.02 19.73
N ARG A 22 -11.09 -7.50 20.49
CA ARG A 22 -10.89 -7.03 21.82
C ARG A 22 -10.05 -8.11 22.55
N ARG A 23 -8.73 -8.04 22.44
CA ARG A 23 -7.89 -8.51 23.54
C ARG A 23 -8.35 -7.66 24.69
N GLY A 24 -9.16 -8.28 25.52
CA GLY A 24 -9.95 -7.63 26.54
C GLY A 24 -9.11 -6.57 27.25
N PHE A 25 -9.55 -5.34 27.14
CA PHE A 25 -9.35 -4.41 28.21
C PHE A 25 -10.12 -5.03 29.42
N VAL A 26 -9.50 -6.00 30.06
CA VAL A 26 -9.82 -6.40 31.43
C VAL A 26 -9.35 -5.24 32.31
N GLY A 27 -10.01 -4.14 32.21
CA GLY A 27 -9.74 -2.87 32.87
C GLY A 27 -10.92 -1.90 32.77
N GLY A 28 -12.05 -2.31 32.17
CA GLY A 28 -13.22 -1.47 31.98
C GLY A 28 -13.79 -0.87 33.29
N GLY A 29 -13.56 -1.49 34.43
CA GLY A 29 -13.99 -0.97 35.75
C GLY A 29 -13.12 0.18 36.27
N VAL A 30 -11.81 0.13 36.03
CA VAL A 30 -10.88 1.14 36.56
C VAL A 30 -10.94 2.43 35.76
N GLY A 31 -11.05 2.35 34.43
CA GLY A 31 -11.14 3.53 33.56
C GLY A 31 -12.44 4.32 33.75
N VAL A 32 -13.57 3.65 33.95
CA VAL A 32 -14.86 4.29 34.29
C VAL A 32 -14.82 4.93 35.67
N ALA A 33 -14.20 4.27 36.65
CA ALA A 33 -14.03 4.82 37.99
C ALA A 33 -13.14 6.08 37.99
N VAL A 34 -12.05 6.08 37.24
CA VAL A 34 -11.15 7.24 37.10
C VAL A 34 -11.87 8.41 36.41
N MET A 35 -12.64 8.17 35.35
CA MET A 35 -13.43 9.23 34.70
C MET A 35 -14.53 9.77 35.60
N ALA A 36 -15.19 8.94 36.41
CA ALA A 36 -16.18 9.40 37.36
C ALA A 36 -15.58 10.28 38.47
N VAL A 37 -14.37 9.94 38.93
CA VAL A 37 -13.63 10.74 39.93
C VAL A 37 -13.20 12.09 39.34
N VAL A 38 -12.69 12.11 38.09
CA VAL A 38 -12.33 13.35 37.40
C VAL A 38 -13.55 14.24 37.15
N ALA A 39 -14.68 13.65 36.77
CA ALA A 39 -15.94 14.40 36.60
C ALA A 39 -16.41 15.04 37.92
N LEU A 40 -16.32 14.32 39.03
CA LEU A 40 -16.61 14.86 40.38
C LEU A 40 -15.73 16.06 40.76
N LEU A 41 -14.42 15.98 40.41
CA LEU A 41 -13.47 17.07 40.67
C LEU A 41 -13.72 18.29 39.77
N LEU A 42 -14.34 18.10 38.61
CA LEU A 42 -14.71 19.17 37.68
C LEU A 42 -16.16 19.67 37.86
N GLY A 43 -16.89 19.18 38.88
CA GLY A 43 -18.25 19.60 39.18
C GLY A 43 -19.32 19.10 38.21
N VAL A 44 -19.01 18.04 37.44
CA VAL A 44 -19.96 17.41 36.51
C VAL A 44 -20.68 16.27 37.22
N ASP A 45 -22.00 16.17 37.08
CA ASP A 45 -22.80 15.11 37.69
C ASP A 45 -22.35 13.72 37.16
N PRO A 46 -21.90 12.81 38.04
CA PRO A 46 -21.42 11.48 37.61
C PRO A 46 -22.47 10.65 36.86
N ARG A 47 -23.75 10.94 37.05
CA ARG A 47 -24.85 10.24 36.37
C ARG A 47 -24.87 10.57 34.87
N ILE A 48 -24.42 11.76 34.45
CA ILE A 48 -24.30 12.14 33.03
C ILE A 48 -23.19 11.24 32.38
N VAL A 49 -22.06 11.07 33.05
CA VAL A 49 -20.95 10.24 32.56
C VAL A 49 -21.36 8.78 32.46
N LEU A 50 -22.04 8.26 33.47
CA LEU A 50 -22.52 6.87 33.49
C LEU A 50 -23.59 6.60 32.43
N ASN A 51 -24.52 7.53 32.20
CA ASN A 51 -25.53 7.41 31.16
C ASN A 51 -24.90 7.50 29.74
N THR A 52 -23.91 8.36 29.54
CA THR A 52 -23.21 8.48 28.25
C THR A 52 -22.39 7.22 27.97
N VAL A 53 -21.71 6.65 28.97
CA VAL A 53 -20.98 5.39 28.82
C VAL A 53 -21.95 4.21 28.63
N GLY A 54 -23.10 4.22 29.27
CA GLY A 54 -24.17 3.23 29.08
C GLY A 54 -24.76 3.27 27.67
N GLN A 55 -24.99 4.46 27.10
CA GLN A 55 -25.44 4.61 25.72
C GLN A 55 -24.39 4.23 24.69
N LEU A 56 -23.12 4.55 24.91
CA LEU A 56 -22.01 4.10 24.07
C LEU A 56 -21.84 2.57 24.08
N SER A 57 -22.16 1.93 25.20
CA SER A 57 -22.11 0.47 25.32
C SER A 57 -23.26 -0.23 24.59
N SER A 58 -24.41 0.41 24.42
CA SER A 58 -25.58 -0.14 23.71
C SER A 58 -25.52 0.04 22.19
N VAL A 59 -24.64 0.93 21.68
CA VAL A 59 -24.38 1.08 20.22
C VAL A 59 -23.29 0.11 19.74
N SER A 60 -22.65 -0.62 20.62
CA SER A 60 -21.77 -1.73 20.24
C SER A 60 -22.60 -2.92 19.77
N GLN A 61 -23.36 -2.73 18.67
CA GLN A 61 -23.81 -3.87 17.89
C GLN A 61 -22.56 -4.65 17.47
N GLN A 62 -22.50 -5.85 17.91
CA GLN A 62 -21.57 -6.88 17.47
C GLN A 62 -21.65 -6.95 15.95
N SER A 63 -20.75 -6.27 15.24
CA SER A 63 -20.53 -6.56 13.84
C SER A 63 -20.04 -8.00 13.82
N ALA A 64 -20.91 -8.92 13.48
CA ALA A 64 -20.51 -10.28 13.14
C ALA A 64 -19.38 -10.17 12.11
N PRO A 65 -18.40 -11.10 12.10
CA PRO A 65 -17.40 -11.14 11.06
C PRO A 65 -18.12 -11.06 9.73
N VAL A 66 -17.87 -10.04 8.93
CA VAL A 66 -18.45 -9.91 7.60
C VAL A 66 -17.89 -11.10 6.83
N ALA A 67 -18.76 -12.06 6.50
CA ALA A 67 -18.37 -13.18 5.65
C ALA A 67 -17.85 -12.56 4.34
N SER A 68 -16.67 -12.97 3.91
CA SER A 68 -16.10 -12.52 2.64
C SER A 68 -17.07 -12.84 1.50
N SER A 69 -17.31 -11.86 0.64
CA SER A 69 -18.16 -12.06 -0.52
C SER A 69 -17.47 -12.96 -1.56
N PRO A 70 -18.18 -13.62 -2.46
CA PRO A 70 -17.56 -14.34 -3.57
C PRO A 70 -16.62 -13.45 -4.41
N GLN A 71 -16.92 -12.15 -4.49
CA GLN A 71 -16.09 -11.17 -5.17
C GLN A 71 -14.78 -10.88 -4.42
N ASP A 72 -14.83 -10.82 -3.09
CA ASP A 72 -13.63 -10.66 -2.26
C ASP A 72 -12.70 -11.87 -2.37
N GLU A 73 -13.26 -13.09 -2.45
CA GLU A 73 -12.47 -14.30 -2.63
C GLU A 73 -11.83 -14.36 -4.04
N LYS A 74 -12.56 -13.93 -5.07
CA LYS A 74 -12.00 -13.78 -6.42
C LYS A 74 -10.86 -12.76 -6.45
N MET A 75 -11.03 -11.63 -5.79
CA MET A 75 -10.00 -10.60 -5.68
C MET A 75 -8.78 -11.10 -4.90
N LYS A 76 -8.98 -11.77 -3.77
CA LYS A 76 -7.90 -12.40 -3.01
C LYS A 76 -7.11 -13.38 -3.87
N LYS A 77 -7.81 -14.25 -4.62
CA LYS A 77 -7.17 -15.18 -5.56
C LYS A 77 -6.35 -14.43 -6.60
N PHE A 78 -6.90 -13.38 -7.19
CA PHE A 78 -6.20 -12.55 -8.16
C PHE A 78 -4.93 -11.94 -7.55
N MET A 79 -5.00 -11.34 -6.36
CA MET A 79 -3.84 -10.79 -5.68
C MET A 79 -2.78 -11.85 -5.36
N SER A 80 -3.20 -13.08 -5.03
CA SER A 80 -2.24 -14.17 -4.77
C SER A 80 -1.51 -14.61 -6.05
N VAL A 81 -2.18 -14.61 -7.20
CA VAL A 81 -1.55 -14.89 -8.50
C VAL A 81 -0.56 -13.77 -8.88
N VAL A 82 -0.94 -12.51 -8.71
CA VAL A 82 -0.05 -11.37 -8.98
C VAL A 82 1.18 -11.40 -8.07
N LEU A 83 0.97 -11.67 -6.76
CA LEU A 83 2.09 -11.78 -5.82
C LEU A 83 3.06 -12.91 -6.22
N ALA A 84 2.53 -14.09 -6.55
CA ALA A 84 3.34 -15.22 -7.02
C ALA A 84 4.14 -14.88 -8.29
N ASP A 85 3.53 -14.13 -9.20
CA ASP A 85 4.18 -13.67 -10.42
C ASP A 85 5.33 -12.69 -10.14
N THR A 86 5.14 -11.78 -9.16
CA THR A 86 6.22 -10.90 -8.68
C THR A 86 7.33 -11.69 -8.00
N GLU A 87 7.00 -12.70 -7.17
CA GLU A 87 8.00 -13.59 -6.53
C GLU A 87 8.88 -14.31 -7.55
N ASP A 88 8.26 -14.88 -8.58
CA ASP A 88 8.96 -15.59 -9.65
C ASP A 88 9.86 -14.64 -10.46
N THR A 89 9.37 -13.44 -10.75
CA THR A 89 10.13 -12.44 -11.50
C THR A 89 11.33 -11.92 -10.70
N TRP A 90 11.13 -11.49 -9.47
CA TRP A 90 12.19 -10.96 -8.63
C TRP A 90 13.15 -12.05 -8.19
N GLY A 91 12.65 -13.27 -7.92
CA GLY A 91 13.47 -14.43 -7.65
C GLY A 91 14.49 -14.70 -8.77
N GLN A 92 14.08 -14.58 -10.04
CA GLN A 92 14.99 -14.71 -11.19
C GLN A 92 16.00 -13.55 -11.28
N ILE A 93 15.55 -12.31 -11.06
CA ILE A 93 16.43 -11.13 -11.13
C ILE A 93 17.52 -11.19 -10.05
N PHE A 94 17.18 -11.68 -8.85
CA PHE A 94 18.10 -11.81 -7.72
C PHE A 94 18.98 -13.08 -7.78
N GLN A 95 18.78 -13.99 -8.73
CA GLN A 95 19.62 -15.19 -8.95
C GLN A 95 21.03 -14.86 -9.46
N ARG A 96 21.70 -13.89 -8.87
CA ARG A 96 23.10 -13.56 -9.12
C ARG A 96 23.96 -14.12 -7.97
N PRO A 97 25.27 -14.40 -8.20
CA PRO A 97 26.14 -14.84 -7.11
C PRO A 97 26.08 -13.87 -5.92
N GLY A 98 25.63 -14.37 -4.76
CA GLY A 98 25.45 -13.58 -3.54
C GLY A 98 24.10 -12.86 -3.42
N GLY A 99 23.22 -12.94 -4.41
CA GLY A 99 21.86 -12.40 -4.34
C GLY A 99 20.88 -13.41 -3.71
N HIS A 100 20.00 -12.93 -2.85
CA HIS A 100 18.89 -13.68 -2.31
C HIS A 100 17.65 -12.80 -2.34
N TYR A 101 16.55 -13.30 -2.91
CA TYR A 101 15.26 -12.62 -2.84
C TYR A 101 14.46 -13.19 -1.68
N GLU A 102 14.25 -12.37 -0.65
CA GLU A 102 13.31 -12.67 0.41
C GLU A 102 11.91 -12.29 -0.08
N GLN A 103 10.99 -13.25 -0.10
CA GLN A 103 9.63 -13.01 -0.56
C GLN A 103 8.83 -12.25 0.51
N PRO A 104 8.15 -11.14 0.15
CA PRO A 104 7.31 -10.42 1.09
C PRO A 104 6.01 -11.15 1.36
N LYS A 105 5.37 -10.88 2.50
CA LYS A 105 3.99 -11.33 2.76
C LYS A 105 3.00 -10.23 2.42
N LEU A 106 1.87 -10.59 1.81
CA LEU A 106 0.75 -9.70 1.59
C LEU A 106 -0.30 -9.90 2.69
N VAL A 107 -0.52 -8.87 3.49
CA VAL A 107 -1.56 -8.81 4.50
C VAL A 107 -2.81 -8.18 3.89
N LEU A 108 -3.88 -8.95 3.76
CA LEU A 108 -5.20 -8.45 3.40
C LEU A 108 -5.95 -8.05 4.67
N PHE A 109 -6.43 -6.83 4.75
CA PHE A 109 -7.16 -6.33 5.90
C PHE A 109 -8.44 -5.56 5.51
N SER A 110 -9.26 -5.16 6.47
CA SER A 110 -10.43 -4.32 6.26
C SER A 110 -10.47 -3.21 7.29
N GLY A 111 -10.55 -1.97 6.81
CA GLY A 111 -10.70 -0.76 7.60
C GLY A 111 -9.41 -0.29 8.27
N GLN A 112 -8.78 -1.11 9.08
CA GLN A 112 -7.60 -0.73 9.85
C GLN A 112 -6.71 -1.92 10.17
N VAL A 113 -5.41 -1.67 10.30
CA VAL A 113 -4.41 -2.71 10.58
C VAL A 113 -3.26 -2.16 11.41
N GLU A 114 -2.68 -3.02 12.25
CA GLU A 114 -1.42 -2.77 12.95
C GLU A 114 -0.27 -3.45 12.21
N SER A 115 0.81 -2.72 11.98
CA SER A 115 2.06 -3.17 11.36
C SER A 115 3.25 -2.81 12.24
N ALA A 116 4.45 -3.30 11.92
CA ALA A 116 5.68 -2.86 12.59
C ALA A 116 6.01 -1.38 12.33
N CYS A 117 5.42 -0.77 11.28
CA CYS A 117 5.55 0.66 10.96
C CYS A 117 4.49 1.53 11.67
N GLY A 118 3.62 0.93 12.47
CA GLY A 118 2.56 1.60 13.20
C GLY A 118 1.17 1.20 12.73
N TYR A 119 0.19 2.00 13.17
CA TYR A 119 -1.21 1.80 12.87
C TYR A 119 -1.57 2.48 11.54
N ALA A 120 -2.27 1.77 10.68
CA ALA A 120 -2.72 2.29 9.38
C ALA A 120 -4.24 2.08 9.20
N GLN A 121 -4.86 2.99 8.44
CA GLN A 121 -6.26 2.93 8.05
C GLN A 121 -6.36 2.69 6.53
N ALA A 122 -7.43 2.05 6.07
CA ALA A 122 -7.70 1.79 4.65
C ALA A 122 -7.64 3.06 3.79
N ALA A 123 -8.04 4.20 4.33
CA ALA A 123 -7.99 5.50 3.65
C ALA A 123 -6.56 5.97 3.30
N MET A 124 -5.51 5.36 3.87
CA MET A 124 -4.11 5.65 3.54
C MET A 124 -3.65 4.96 2.25
N GLY A 125 -4.47 4.04 1.73
CA GLY A 125 -4.12 3.20 0.58
C GLY A 125 -3.25 1.99 0.96
N PRO A 126 -2.85 1.18 -0.04
CA PRO A 126 -1.87 0.12 0.13
C PRO A 126 -0.51 0.67 0.55
N PHE A 127 0.28 -0.14 1.25
CA PHE A 127 1.64 0.26 1.63
C PHE A 127 2.54 -0.94 1.91
N TYR A 128 3.84 -0.74 1.73
CA TYR A 128 4.88 -1.63 2.20
C TYR A 128 5.44 -1.15 3.55
N CYS A 129 5.65 -2.07 4.49
CA CYS A 129 6.30 -1.76 5.77
C CYS A 129 7.70 -2.41 5.82
N PRO A 130 8.79 -1.60 5.82
CA PRO A 130 10.14 -2.14 5.91
C PRO A 130 10.45 -2.77 7.28
N GLY A 131 9.70 -2.45 8.33
CA GLY A 131 9.91 -2.97 9.66
C GLY A 131 9.54 -4.45 9.85
N ASP A 132 8.66 -5.00 9.00
CA ASP A 132 8.24 -6.40 9.03
C ASP A 132 8.26 -7.09 7.66
N HIS A 133 8.72 -6.40 6.62
CA HIS A 133 8.83 -6.86 5.22
C HIS A 133 7.47 -7.32 4.66
N LYS A 134 6.38 -6.62 5.02
CA LYS A 134 5.03 -6.97 4.57
C LYS A 134 4.41 -5.86 3.73
N LEU A 135 3.60 -6.31 2.78
CA LEU A 135 2.68 -5.49 2.01
C LEU A 135 1.33 -5.48 2.73
N TYR A 136 0.66 -4.35 2.75
CA TYR A 136 -0.65 -4.20 3.39
C TYR A 136 -1.66 -3.65 2.40
N LEU A 137 -2.78 -4.32 2.24
CA LEU A 137 -3.81 -3.97 1.26
C LEU A 137 -5.22 -4.14 1.85
N ASP A 138 -5.98 -3.06 1.88
CA ASP A 138 -7.44 -3.13 1.96
C ASP A 138 -7.99 -3.17 0.54
N MET A 139 -8.68 -4.26 0.20
CA MET A 139 -9.19 -4.44 -1.18
C MET A 139 -10.26 -3.41 -1.58
N SER A 140 -10.87 -2.71 -0.60
CA SER A 140 -11.78 -1.60 -0.90
C SER A 140 -11.09 -0.45 -1.65
N PHE A 141 -9.76 -0.31 -1.53
CA PHE A 141 -8.96 0.65 -2.28
C PHE A 141 -9.16 0.51 -3.80
N PHE A 142 -9.37 -0.68 -4.31
CA PHE A 142 -9.58 -0.87 -5.76
C PHE A 142 -10.89 -0.27 -6.28
N ASN A 143 -11.91 -0.14 -5.43
CA ASN A 143 -13.11 0.61 -5.78
C ASN A 143 -12.80 2.12 -5.89
N ASP A 144 -11.99 2.65 -4.97
CA ASP A 144 -11.53 4.04 -5.04
C ASP A 144 -10.61 4.27 -6.24
N LEU A 145 -9.72 3.35 -6.54
CA LEU A 145 -8.86 3.38 -7.72
C LEU A 145 -9.70 3.48 -9.02
N ALA A 146 -10.72 2.65 -9.14
CA ALA A 146 -11.60 2.63 -10.32
C ALA A 146 -12.48 3.88 -10.42
N THR A 147 -13.07 4.34 -9.29
CA THR A 147 -14.11 5.38 -9.32
C THR A 147 -13.57 6.79 -9.10
N ARG A 148 -12.68 6.97 -8.14
CA ARG A 148 -12.13 8.29 -7.76
C ARG A 148 -10.88 8.64 -8.56
N HIS A 149 -10.03 7.64 -8.86
CA HIS A 149 -8.79 7.83 -9.61
C HIS A 149 -8.93 7.54 -11.10
N ASN A 150 -10.12 7.12 -11.54
CA ASN A 150 -10.43 6.80 -12.95
C ASN A 150 -9.47 5.78 -13.56
N ALA A 151 -9.11 4.77 -12.80
CA ALA A 151 -8.20 3.70 -13.20
C ALA A 151 -8.83 2.31 -12.91
N PRO A 152 -9.90 1.95 -13.63
CA PRO A 152 -10.46 0.61 -13.56
C PRO A 152 -9.54 -0.39 -14.26
N GLY A 153 -9.76 -1.68 -13.97
CA GLY A 153 -9.10 -2.77 -14.66
C GLY A 153 -8.26 -3.64 -13.72
N ASP A 154 -8.00 -4.86 -14.16
CA ASP A 154 -7.27 -5.82 -13.34
C ASP A 154 -5.76 -5.54 -13.36
N PHE A 155 -5.22 -5.04 -14.48
CA PHE A 155 -3.82 -4.70 -14.53
C PHE A 155 -3.50 -3.38 -13.78
N ALA A 156 -4.47 -2.48 -13.62
CA ALA A 156 -4.36 -1.34 -12.69
C ALA A 156 -4.16 -1.81 -11.25
N GLN A 157 -4.90 -2.84 -10.83
CA GLN A 157 -4.76 -3.45 -9.50
C GLN A 157 -3.43 -4.19 -9.35
N ALA A 158 -3.01 -4.92 -10.39
CA ALA A 158 -1.72 -5.61 -10.43
C ALA A 158 -0.53 -4.63 -10.34
N TYR A 159 -0.61 -3.50 -11.04
CA TYR A 159 0.39 -2.42 -10.94
C TYR A 159 0.54 -1.91 -9.51
N VAL A 160 -0.56 -1.68 -8.79
CA VAL A 160 -0.50 -1.21 -7.39
C VAL A 160 0.26 -2.21 -6.52
N LEU A 161 -0.06 -3.50 -6.62
CA LEU A 161 0.68 -4.53 -5.86
C LEU A 161 2.16 -4.58 -6.27
N ALA A 162 2.45 -4.50 -7.57
CA ALA A 162 3.82 -4.52 -8.07
C ALA A 162 4.63 -3.28 -7.63
N HIS A 163 3.99 -2.12 -7.48
CA HIS A 163 4.59 -0.90 -6.92
C HIS A 163 5.00 -1.11 -5.46
N GLU A 164 4.12 -1.68 -4.62
CA GLU A 164 4.45 -1.99 -3.23
C GLU A 164 5.58 -3.04 -3.12
N VAL A 165 5.58 -4.04 -4.02
CA VAL A 165 6.72 -4.96 -4.15
C VAL A 165 7.99 -4.21 -4.59
N GLY A 166 7.88 -3.16 -5.39
CA GLY A 166 8.99 -2.26 -5.73
C GLY A 166 9.64 -1.66 -4.49
N HIS A 167 8.86 -1.22 -3.51
CA HIS A 167 9.38 -0.74 -2.22
C HIS A 167 10.07 -1.84 -1.41
N HIS A 168 9.53 -3.07 -1.46
CA HIS A 168 10.22 -4.20 -0.87
C HIS A 168 11.59 -4.46 -1.51
N VAL A 169 11.66 -4.41 -2.83
CA VAL A 169 12.93 -4.54 -3.58
C VAL A 169 13.91 -3.42 -3.22
N GLN A 170 13.47 -2.18 -3.08
CA GLN A 170 14.30 -1.06 -2.61
C GLN A 170 14.88 -1.32 -1.21
N ASN A 171 14.09 -1.91 -0.33
CA ASN A 171 14.53 -2.29 1.00
C ASN A 171 15.63 -3.38 0.92
N LEU A 172 15.42 -4.44 0.14
CA LEU A 172 16.41 -5.51 -0.06
C LEU A 172 17.71 -5.01 -0.70
N LEU A 173 17.65 -3.98 -1.55
CA LEU A 173 18.81 -3.33 -2.16
C LEU A 173 19.49 -2.29 -1.25
N GLY A 174 18.97 -2.06 -0.04
CA GLY A 174 19.49 -1.06 0.92
C GLY A 174 19.26 0.39 0.47
N ILE A 175 18.42 0.63 -0.54
CA ILE A 175 18.10 1.97 -1.05
C ILE A 175 17.26 2.74 -0.02
N ALA A 176 16.29 2.07 0.60
CA ALA A 176 15.42 2.66 1.62
C ALA A 176 16.23 3.23 2.80
N ASP A 177 17.19 2.47 3.31
CA ASP A 177 18.07 2.91 4.41
C ASP A 177 18.93 4.12 4.03
N GLN A 178 19.47 4.12 2.80
CA GLN A 178 20.27 5.24 2.29
C GLN A 178 19.45 6.52 2.17
N VAL A 179 18.21 6.42 1.68
CA VAL A 179 17.28 7.55 1.56
C VAL A 179 16.91 8.06 2.95
N GLN A 180 16.54 7.18 3.87
CA GLN A 180 16.20 7.55 5.23
C GLN A 180 17.37 8.28 5.93
N ALA A 181 18.59 7.77 5.79
CA ALA A 181 19.77 8.40 6.34
C ALA A 181 20.06 9.77 5.70
N ALA A 182 19.79 9.93 4.40
CA ALA A 182 19.95 11.21 3.71
C ALA A 182 18.89 12.24 4.14
N GLN A 183 17.63 11.81 4.30
CA GLN A 183 16.53 12.65 4.81
C GLN A 183 16.81 13.15 6.23
N GLN A 184 17.31 12.28 7.12
CA GLN A 184 17.68 12.68 8.49
C GLN A 184 18.80 13.72 8.53
N ARG A 185 19.76 13.66 7.62
CA ARG A 185 20.88 14.63 7.51
C ARG A 185 20.47 15.95 6.86
N GLY A 186 19.51 15.91 5.93
CA GLY A 186 19.12 17.06 5.10
C GLY A 186 18.17 18.06 5.77
N GLY A 187 17.59 17.75 6.95
CA GLY A 187 16.59 18.58 7.60
C GLY A 187 15.20 18.54 6.91
N ARG A 188 14.22 19.23 7.52
CA ARG A 188 12.81 19.13 7.15
C ARG A 188 12.44 19.54 5.71
N GLY A 189 13.29 20.25 4.99
CA GLY A 189 13.00 20.74 3.63
C GLY A 189 13.53 19.86 2.49
N GLN A 190 14.37 18.85 2.77
CA GLN A 190 14.97 18.00 1.74
C GLN A 190 14.36 16.58 1.64
N GLY A 191 13.40 16.26 2.50
CA GLY A 191 12.78 14.93 2.55
C GLY A 191 11.95 14.60 1.31
N ASN A 192 11.12 15.53 0.86
CA ASN A 192 10.17 15.31 -0.23
C ASN A 192 10.83 14.95 -1.57
N PRO A 193 11.87 15.65 -2.06
CA PRO A 193 12.51 15.28 -3.32
C PRO A 193 13.10 13.87 -3.34
N LEU A 194 13.66 13.41 -2.22
CA LEU A 194 14.19 12.05 -2.11
C LEU A 194 13.07 11.01 -2.06
N GLN A 195 11.96 11.35 -1.39
CA GLN A 195 10.77 10.49 -1.37
C GLN A 195 10.19 10.33 -2.77
N VAL A 196 10.02 11.43 -3.51
CA VAL A 196 9.55 11.37 -4.92
C VAL A 196 10.44 10.44 -5.75
N ARG A 197 11.78 10.50 -5.59
CA ARG A 197 12.69 9.59 -6.31
C ARG A 197 12.49 8.12 -5.92
N MET A 198 12.20 7.84 -4.65
CA MET A 198 11.84 6.49 -4.17
C MET A 198 10.58 5.98 -4.86
N GLU A 199 9.51 6.79 -4.87
CA GLU A 199 8.24 6.43 -5.48
C GLU A 199 8.36 6.16 -6.99
N LEU A 200 9.05 7.06 -7.71
CA LEU A 200 9.27 6.91 -9.15
C LEU A 200 10.14 5.68 -9.48
N GLN A 201 11.07 5.32 -8.60
CA GLN A 201 11.83 4.09 -8.75
C GLN A 201 10.97 2.85 -8.51
N ALA A 202 10.03 2.89 -7.55
CA ALA A 202 9.07 1.81 -7.35
C ALA A 202 8.14 1.64 -8.57
N ASP A 203 7.70 2.74 -9.20
CA ASP A 203 6.99 2.70 -10.48
C ASP A 203 7.81 2.04 -11.58
N CYS A 204 9.10 2.38 -11.69
CA CYS A 204 10.00 1.76 -12.66
C CYS A 204 10.16 0.25 -12.38
N PHE A 205 10.29 -0.15 -11.13
CA PHE A 205 10.38 -1.57 -10.74
C PHE A 205 9.08 -2.33 -11.05
N ALA A 206 7.91 -1.71 -10.87
CA ALA A 206 6.65 -2.26 -11.33
C ALA A 206 6.64 -2.48 -12.86
N GLY A 207 7.20 -1.53 -13.62
CA GLY A 207 7.39 -1.67 -15.06
C GLY A 207 8.36 -2.80 -15.43
N VAL A 208 9.48 -2.94 -14.71
CA VAL A 208 10.43 -4.06 -14.89
C VAL A 208 9.73 -5.39 -14.65
N TRP A 209 8.93 -5.51 -13.60
CA TRP A 209 8.11 -6.69 -13.37
C TRP A 209 7.18 -6.98 -14.56
N ALA A 210 6.42 -6.01 -15.02
CA ALA A 210 5.48 -6.18 -16.12
C ALA A 210 6.19 -6.67 -17.41
N ASN A 211 7.35 -6.09 -17.74
CA ASN A 211 8.18 -6.52 -18.87
C ASN A 211 8.60 -7.98 -18.73
N ARG A 212 9.25 -8.33 -17.62
CA ARG A 212 9.84 -9.66 -17.39
C ARG A 212 8.76 -10.73 -17.30
N ALA A 213 7.70 -10.48 -16.53
CA ALA A 213 6.56 -11.36 -16.45
C ALA A 213 5.92 -11.62 -17.82
N ASN A 214 5.77 -10.57 -18.64
CA ASN A 214 5.27 -10.76 -19.99
C ASN A 214 6.23 -11.53 -20.92
N GLN A 215 7.53 -11.33 -20.79
CA GLN A 215 8.51 -12.11 -21.55
C GLN A 215 8.41 -13.61 -21.27
N PHE A 216 8.28 -13.99 -20.01
CA PHE A 216 8.30 -15.37 -19.58
C PHE A 216 6.94 -16.07 -19.63
N ARG A 217 5.86 -15.37 -19.26
CA ARG A 217 4.53 -15.96 -19.04
C ARG A 217 3.43 -15.39 -19.92
N LYS A 218 3.72 -14.34 -20.72
CA LYS A 218 2.75 -13.69 -21.61
C LYS A 218 1.50 -13.22 -20.88
N ILE A 219 1.71 -12.54 -19.74
CA ILE A 219 0.63 -12.10 -18.86
C ILE A 219 -0.19 -10.95 -19.40
N LEU A 220 0.40 -10.13 -20.30
CA LEU A 220 -0.26 -8.93 -20.81
C LEU A 220 -1.29 -9.24 -21.90
N GLU A 221 -2.42 -8.57 -21.80
CA GLU A 221 -3.50 -8.52 -22.78
C GLU A 221 -3.62 -7.10 -23.36
N PRO A 222 -4.31 -6.91 -24.51
CA PRO A 222 -4.54 -5.59 -25.04
C PRO A 222 -5.30 -4.69 -24.03
N GLY A 223 -4.77 -3.51 -23.74
CA GLY A 223 -5.33 -2.56 -22.79
C GLY A 223 -4.66 -2.55 -21.40
N ASP A 224 -3.94 -3.60 -21.03
CA ASP A 224 -3.32 -3.73 -19.69
C ASP A 224 -2.34 -2.60 -19.38
N LEU A 225 -1.48 -2.24 -20.34
CA LEU A 225 -0.51 -1.16 -20.12
C LEU A 225 -1.19 0.20 -19.94
N GLU A 226 -2.28 0.44 -20.66
CA GLU A 226 -3.10 1.63 -20.49
C GLU A 226 -3.76 1.68 -19.11
N GLU A 227 -4.19 0.54 -18.57
CA GLU A 227 -4.72 0.44 -17.20
C GLU A 227 -3.65 0.78 -16.15
N ALA A 228 -2.43 0.23 -16.29
CA ALA A 228 -1.32 0.56 -15.40
C ALA A 228 -0.96 2.06 -15.46
N LEU A 229 -0.89 2.63 -16.67
CA LEU A 229 -0.62 4.05 -16.86
C LEU A 229 -1.74 4.93 -16.28
N ALA A 230 -3.00 4.51 -16.40
CA ALA A 230 -4.13 5.19 -15.77
C ALA A 230 -4.03 5.16 -14.24
N ALA A 231 -3.62 4.03 -13.66
CA ALA A 231 -3.40 3.91 -12.23
C ALA A 231 -2.25 4.79 -11.76
N ALA A 232 -1.10 4.73 -12.41
CA ALA A 232 0.07 5.57 -12.10
C ALA A 232 -0.29 7.07 -12.15
N ALA A 233 -1.00 7.49 -13.21
CA ALA A 233 -1.48 8.87 -13.33
C ALA A 233 -2.54 9.23 -12.28
N GLY A 234 -3.44 8.29 -11.96
CA GLY A 234 -4.56 8.48 -11.04
C GLY A 234 -4.13 8.83 -9.62
N VAL A 235 -3.00 8.27 -9.20
CA VAL A 235 -2.42 8.48 -7.86
C VAL A 235 -1.26 9.48 -7.84
N GLY A 236 -1.06 10.26 -8.90
CA GLY A 236 -0.10 11.36 -8.93
C GLY A 236 -0.52 12.52 -8.03
N ASP A 237 0.45 13.13 -7.35
CA ASP A 237 0.20 14.22 -6.39
C ASP A 237 -0.51 15.42 -7.04
N ASP A 238 -0.18 15.76 -8.28
CA ASP A 238 -0.82 16.84 -9.05
C ASP A 238 -2.32 16.60 -9.23
N ARG A 239 -2.73 15.36 -9.49
CA ARG A 239 -4.13 14.97 -9.66
C ARG A 239 -4.88 14.97 -8.33
N ILE A 240 -4.28 14.34 -7.31
CA ILE A 240 -4.86 14.25 -5.96
C ILE A 240 -5.05 15.65 -5.39
N GLN A 241 -4.04 16.52 -5.48
CA GLN A 241 -4.12 17.89 -4.98
C GLN A 241 -5.16 18.71 -5.72
N LYS A 242 -5.21 18.59 -7.06
CA LYS A 242 -6.22 19.31 -7.84
C LYS A 242 -7.64 18.88 -7.51
N GLN A 243 -7.86 17.60 -7.24
CA GLN A 243 -9.18 17.07 -6.85
C GLN A 243 -9.57 17.49 -5.42
N SER A 244 -8.62 17.49 -4.47
CA SER A 244 -8.91 17.75 -3.05
C SER A 244 -8.95 19.23 -2.68
N GLN A 245 -8.08 20.06 -3.28
CA GLN A 245 -7.92 21.48 -2.91
C GLN A 245 -8.05 22.47 -4.09
N GLY A 246 -8.19 21.98 -5.33
CA GLY A 246 -8.42 22.79 -6.51
C GLY A 246 -7.15 23.38 -7.18
N TYR A 247 -5.98 23.26 -6.56
CA TYR A 247 -4.69 23.74 -7.07
C TYR A 247 -3.56 22.78 -6.76
N VAL A 248 -2.41 22.94 -7.43
CA VAL A 248 -1.25 22.06 -7.33
C VAL A 248 -0.08 22.80 -6.69
N VAL A 249 0.64 22.15 -5.77
CA VAL A 249 1.82 22.65 -5.06
C VAL A 249 2.97 21.64 -5.25
N PRO A 250 3.76 21.75 -6.33
CA PRO A 250 4.80 20.77 -6.67
C PRO A 250 5.84 20.56 -5.55
N GLU A 251 6.16 21.60 -4.78
CA GLU A 251 7.11 21.54 -3.68
C GLU A 251 6.66 20.64 -2.52
N SER A 252 5.36 20.33 -2.45
CA SER A 252 4.78 19.45 -1.44
C SER A 252 4.59 18.01 -1.92
N PHE A 253 5.00 17.67 -3.13
CA PHE A 253 4.86 16.32 -3.66
C PHE A 253 5.66 15.33 -2.83
N THR A 254 5.06 14.18 -2.62
CA THR A 254 5.65 13.04 -1.93
C THR A 254 5.72 11.80 -2.80
N HIS A 255 4.85 11.70 -3.82
CA HIS A 255 4.78 10.57 -4.75
C HIS A 255 5.20 10.93 -6.18
N GLY A 256 5.27 12.22 -6.51
CA GLY A 256 5.54 12.71 -7.85
C GLY A 256 4.29 13.02 -8.67
N SER A 257 4.49 13.65 -9.82
CA SER A 257 3.39 13.99 -10.72
C SER A 257 2.91 12.77 -11.52
N SER A 258 1.68 12.85 -12.02
CA SER A 258 1.10 11.85 -12.93
C SER A 258 2.03 11.54 -14.11
N GLU A 259 2.63 12.58 -14.71
CA GLU A 259 3.55 12.44 -15.84
C GLU A 259 4.83 11.69 -15.45
N GLN A 260 5.43 12.04 -14.31
CA GLN A 260 6.63 11.39 -13.80
C GLN A 260 6.39 9.91 -13.52
N ARG A 261 5.29 9.56 -12.85
CA ARG A 261 4.92 8.19 -12.52
C ARG A 261 4.72 7.33 -13.77
N MET A 262 3.93 7.82 -14.74
CA MET A 262 3.75 7.13 -16.03
C MET A 262 5.08 6.95 -16.77
N ARG A 263 5.92 7.97 -16.78
CA ARG A 263 7.23 7.92 -17.44
C ARG A 263 8.10 6.83 -16.86
N TRP A 264 8.24 6.77 -15.54
CA TRP A 264 9.14 5.81 -14.90
C TRP A 264 8.61 4.38 -14.99
N PHE A 265 7.30 4.16 -14.87
CA PHE A 265 6.70 2.86 -15.18
C PHE A 265 7.03 2.44 -16.62
N THR A 266 6.88 3.35 -17.59
CA THR A 266 7.18 3.08 -19.00
C THR A 266 8.66 2.78 -19.23
N VAL A 267 9.59 3.41 -18.52
CA VAL A 267 11.03 3.10 -18.60
C VAL A 267 11.27 1.64 -18.18
N GLY A 268 10.70 1.22 -17.06
CA GLY A 268 10.81 -0.15 -16.57
C GLY A 268 10.19 -1.16 -17.53
N GLU A 269 8.97 -0.87 -17.99
CA GLU A 269 8.22 -1.74 -18.91
C GLU A 269 8.94 -1.92 -20.25
N LYS A 270 9.50 -0.88 -20.84
CA LYS A 270 10.21 -0.99 -22.11
C LYS A 270 11.56 -1.69 -22.01
N THR A 271 12.27 -1.52 -20.92
CA THR A 271 13.64 -2.01 -20.78
C THR A 271 13.76 -3.36 -20.07
N GLY A 272 12.91 -3.61 -19.08
CA GLY A 272 13.04 -4.76 -18.18
C GLY A 272 14.38 -4.79 -17.41
N ASP A 273 15.08 -3.66 -17.30
CA ASP A 273 16.41 -3.53 -16.70
C ASP A 273 16.41 -2.60 -15.50
N LEU A 274 16.74 -3.14 -14.31
CA LEU A 274 16.84 -2.37 -13.07
C LEU A 274 17.82 -1.19 -13.15
N ASN A 275 18.88 -1.32 -13.94
CA ASN A 275 19.89 -0.26 -14.06
C ASN A 275 19.33 1.00 -14.72
N GLN A 276 18.23 0.88 -15.47
CA GLN A 276 17.52 2.02 -16.05
C GLN A 276 16.60 2.74 -15.05
N CYS A 277 16.39 2.17 -13.87
CA CYS A 277 15.56 2.71 -12.81
C CYS A 277 16.30 3.59 -11.78
N ASP A 278 17.48 4.11 -12.13
CA ASP A 278 18.25 4.99 -11.23
C ASP A 278 17.68 6.42 -11.22
N THR A 279 16.56 6.58 -10.52
CA THR A 279 15.91 7.90 -10.34
C THR A 279 16.77 8.87 -9.53
N PHE A 280 17.72 8.37 -8.73
CA PHE A 280 18.56 9.21 -7.88
C PHE A 280 19.66 9.93 -8.66
N LYS A 281 20.11 9.37 -9.78
CA LYS A 281 21.06 9.99 -10.71
C LYS A 281 20.40 10.72 -11.87
N ALA A 282 19.09 10.54 -12.07
CA ALA A 282 18.39 11.19 -13.15
C ALA A 282 18.37 12.71 -12.97
N ASN A 283 18.77 13.45 -14.01
CA ASN A 283 18.68 14.91 -14.05
C ASN A 283 17.25 15.40 -14.26
N ASN A 284 16.41 14.57 -14.91
CA ASN A 284 15.01 14.86 -15.19
C ASN A 284 14.15 13.67 -14.74
N LEU A 285 13.26 13.91 -13.83
CA LEU A 285 12.34 12.91 -13.30
C LEU A 285 11.09 12.77 -14.17
#